data_c396ffcce8261e648df977482a1acc58
#
_entry.id   c396ffcce8261e648df977482a1acc58
#
_cell.length_a   1.000
_cell.length_b   1.000
_cell.length_c   1.000
_cell.angle_alpha   90.00
_cell.angle_beta   90.00
_cell.angle_gamma   90.00
#
_symmetry.space_group_name_H-M   'P 1'
#
loop_
_entity.id
_entity.type
_entity.pdbx_description
1 polymer ?
#
loop_
_entity_poly.entity_id
_entity_poly.type
_entity_poly.pdbx_seq_one_letter_code
_entity_poly.pdbx_strand_id
1 'polypeptide(L)'
;MSQWISRFPIPKIYLSFLLRWLYYAIFSASFLALLGFVFLLLCLFFQFPWKTVVKVLLICGLFGSWFLFQKWQQEEASQHLVDSVNTVRILPDTIKVNGDSLSFRGKSDGRLFQVYYKFQSEAEKERFKELSELHEMVVKGKLAIPQGANNFAGFDYRNYLKTQGIYQTLTISEIVELKKASSWDIGENLSSLRRKAVVWIKRNFPDPMRNYMTGLLLGHLDTDFEEMNELYSSLGIIHLFALSGMQVGFFMNAFKKSLLRLGLTQEKFKWLAYPFSLVYAGLTGFSASVIRSLLQKLLAQHGFKGLDNFALTVLVLFIVMPNFFLTAGGVLSCAYAFILTMTGEEVAGIKGLVRESFIISLGILPILSFYFSEFQPWSILLTFVFSFLFDMVLLPLLSILFCLSWIYPITQFNFFFEWLENIIRYVSQLSTRPLVFGQPSLWVLVCLLVSLALIYDYRKNLKKAPLLILFIVLLFLVTKHPLENEITVLDMEQGRSVFLRDMTGKTI
;
A
#
# COMPACT_ATOMS: atom_id res chain seq x y z
N MET A 1 -14.63 26.98 -7.66
CA MET A 1 -15.39 25.73 -7.76
C MET A 1 -15.82 25.43 -9.19
N SER A 2 -16.48 26.37 -9.92
CA SER A 2 -16.88 26.17 -11.32
C SER A 2 -15.72 25.85 -12.28
N GLN A 3 -14.56 26.50 -12.15
CA GLN A 3 -13.40 26.24 -12.99
C GLN A 3 -12.71 24.89 -12.70
N TRP A 4 -12.81 24.38 -11.49
CA TRP A 4 -12.28 23.06 -11.11
C TRP A 4 -13.15 21.95 -11.72
N ILE A 5 -14.46 22.13 -11.64
CA ILE A 5 -15.46 21.19 -12.15
C ILE A 5 -15.44 21.17 -13.69
N SER A 6 -15.24 22.32 -14.34
CA SER A 6 -15.12 22.41 -15.81
C SER A 6 -13.81 21.81 -16.37
N ARG A 7 -12.77 21.62 -15.52
CA ARG A 7 -11.52 20.94 -15.90
C ARG A 7 -11.60 19.42 -15.86
N PHE A 8 -12.68 18.86 -15.33
CA PHE A 8 -12.97 17.43 -15.43
C PHE A 8 -14.02 17.20 -16.54
N PRO A 9 -13.64 17.30 -17.82
CA PRO A 9 -14.59 17.25 -18.93
C PRO A 9 -15.21 15.87 -19.13
N ILE A 10 -14.82 14.88 -18.29
CA ILE A 10 -15.07 13.47 -18.57
C ILE A 10 -15.91 12.85 -17.47
N PRO A 11 -17.09 12.30 -17.80
CA PRO A 11 -17.95 11.58 -16.86
C PRO A 11 -17.24 10.47 -16.08
N LYS A 12 -16.14 9.91 -16.62
CA LYS A 12 -15.38 8.79 -16.01
C LYS A 12 -14.73 9.14 -14.69
N ILE A 13 -14.16 10.35 -14.55
CA ILE A 13 -13.53 10.77 -13.30
C ILE A 13 -14.60 11.03 -12.22
N TYR A 14 -15.72 11.65 -12.60
CA TYR A 14 -16.86 11.80 -11.70
C TYR A 14 -17.39 10.45 -11.24
N LEU A 15 -17.52 9.50 -12.16
CA LEU A 15 -17.95 8.15 -11.85
C LEU A 15 -16.98 7.47 -10.85
N SER A 16 -15.68 7.61 -11.04
CA SER A 16 -14.69 7.01 -10.13
C SER A 16 -14.79 7.59 -8.72
N PHE A 17 -15.00 8.90 -8.56
CA PHE A 17 -15.22 9.53 -7.27
C PHE A 17 -16.57 9.16 -6.66
N LEU A 18 -17.65 9.16 -7.44
CA LEU A 18 -18.97 8.71 -6.99
C LEU A 18 -18.91 7.28 -6.44
N LEU A 19 -18.31 6.36 -7.18
CA LEU A 19 -18.18 4.97 -6.75
C LEU A 19 -17.31 4.83 -5.50
N ARG A 20 -16.28 5.66 -5.33
CA ARG A 20 -15.48 5.69 -4.12
C ARG A 20 -16.30 6.12 -2.89
N TRP A 21 -17.09 7.20 -3.02
CA TRP A 21 -17.95 7.64 -1.92
C TRP A 21 -19.07 6.65 -1.63
N LEU A 22 -19.67 6.04 -2.66
CA LEU A 22 -20.66 4.97 -2.52
C LEU A 22 -20.05 3.74 -1.80
N TYR A 23 -18.84 3.36 -2.18
CA TYR A 23 -18.11 2.27 -1.53
C TYR A 23 -17.90 2.52 -0.04
N TYR A 24 -17.38 3.70 0.34
CA TYR A 24 -17.22 4.06 1.75
C TYR A 24 -18.56 4.17 2.50
N ALA A 25 -19.62 4.66 1.87
CA ALA A 25 -20.94 4.71 2.49
C ALA A 25 -21.45 3.30 2.81
N ILE A 26 -21.21 2.33 1.95
CA ILE A 26 -21.65 0.93 2.14
C ILE A 26 -20.75 0.21 3.16
N PHE A 27 -19.41 0.27 3.01
CA PHE A 27 -18.50 -0.54 3.83
C PHE A 27 -18.24 0.05 5.23
N SER A 28 -18.12 1.36 5.35
CA SER A 28 -17.88 2.01 6.65
C SER A 28 -19.12 2.62 7.29
N ALA A 29 -20.30 2.51 6.65
CA ALA A 29 -21.56 3.11 7.10
C ALA A 29 -21.41 4.60 7.47
N SER A 30 -20.51 5.32 6.81
CA SER A 30 -20.17 6.70 7.12
C SER A 30 -21.20 7.66 6.54
N PHE A 31 -21.86 8.41 7.42
CA PHE A 31 -22.79 9.48 7.02
C PHE A 31 -22.11 10.54 6.14
N LEU A 32 -20.85 10.88 6.44
CA LEU A 32 -20.05 11.80 5.64
C LEU A 32 -19.83 11.27 4.21
N ALA A 33 -19.59 9.97 4.07
CA ALA A 33 -19.44 9.35 2.75
C ALA A 33 -20.75 9.42 1.95
N LEU A 34 -21.88 9.21 2.60
CA LEU A 34 -23.19 9.37 1.97
C LEU A 34 -23.42 10.82 1.52
N LEU A 35 -23.13 11.81 2.36
CA LEU A 35 -23.20 13.23 2.00
C LEU A 35 -22.31 13.57 0.81
N GLY A 36 -21.07 13.09 0.79
CA GLY A 36 -20.15 13.27 -0.34
C GLY A 36 -20.67 12.67 -1.63
N PHE A 37 -21.27 11.48 -1.56
CA PHE A 37 -21.91 10.84 -2.71
C PHE A 37 -23.08 11.66 -3.24
N VAL A 38 -23.99 12.09 -2.37
CA VAL A 38 -25.14 12.94 -2.75
C VAL A 38 -24.68 14.27 -3.33
N PHE A 39 -23.68 14.92 -2.73
CA PHE A 39 -23.11 16.17 -3.24
C PHE A 39 -22.56 16.01 -4.67
N LEU A 40 -21.79 14.95 -4.92
CA LEU A 40 -21.26 14.69 -6.27
C LEU A 40 -22.38 14.36 -7.26
N LEU A 41 -23.44 13.66 -6.84
CA LEU A 41 -24.61 13.42 -7.69
C LEU A 41 -25.31 14.72 -8.08
N LEU A 42 -25.47 15.65 -7.14
CA LEU A 42 -26.03 16.97 -7.41
C LEU A 42 -25.14 17.75 -8.39
N CYS A 43 -23.83 17.76 -8.18
CA CYS A 43 -22.88 18.38 -9.11
C CYS A 43 -23.01 17.79 -10.53
N LEU A 44 -23.13 16.48 -10.65
CA LEU A 44 -23.31 15.78 -11.92
C LEU A 44 -24.63 16.21 -12.59
N PHE A 45 -25.71 16.29 -11.81
CA PHE A 45 -27.05 16.68 -12.30
C PHE A 45 -27.05 18.08 -12.89
N PHE A 46 -26.37 19.04 -12.25
CA PHE A 46 -26.32 20.43 -12.72
C PHE A 46 -25.36 20.68 -13.88
N GLN A 47 -24.41 19.79 -14.13
CA GLN A 47 -23.35 20.03 -15.10
C GLN A 47 -23.46 19.22 -16.39
N PHE A 48 -24.18 18.09 -16.35
CA PHE A 48 -24.24 17.16 -17.47
C PHE A 48 -25.67 16.94 -17.97
N PRO A 49 -25.84 16.66 -19.27
CA PRO A 49 -27.16 16.38 -19.83
C PRO A 49 -27.77 15.13 -19.19
N TRP A 50 -29.08 15.13 -19.05
CA TRP A 50 -29.86 14.08 -18.39
C TRP A 50 -29.52 12.65 -18.86
N LYS A 51 -29.28 12.44 -20.15
CA LYS A 51 -28.87 11.13 -20.69
C LYS A 51 -27.57 10.61 -20.07
N THR A 52 -26.62 11.50 -19.76
CA THR A 52 -25.36 11.16 -19.11
C THR A 52 -25.57 10.84 -17.63
N VAL A 53 -26.40 11.63 -16.96
CA VAL A 53 -26.76 11.41 -15.55
C VAL A 53 -27.39 10.03 -15.36
N VAL A 54 -28.36 9.66 -16.20
CA VAL A 54 -29.02 8.35 -16.16
C VAL A 54 -28.00 7.21 -16.35
N LYS A 55 -27.07 7.33 -17.31
CA LYS A 55 -26.03 6.32 -17.51
C LYS A 55 -25.15 6.15 -16.28
N VAL A 56 -24.74 7.27 -15.64
CA VAL A 56 -23.93 7.22 -14.43
C VAL A 56 -24.70 6.59 -13.27
N LEU A 57 -25.97 6.95 -13.09
CA LEU A 57 -26.83 6.36 -12.06
C LEU A 57 -27.01 4.84 -12.26
N LEU A 58 -27.18 4.36 -13.50
CA LEU A 58 -27.25 2.93 -13.79
C LEU A 58 -25.94 2.22 -13.41
N ILE A 59 -24.80 2.82 -13.76
CA ILE A 59 -23.49 2.25 -13.39
C ILE A 59 -23.31 2.26 -11.87
N CYS A 60 -23.65 3.35 -11.17
CA CYS A 60 -23.63 3.42 -9.71
C CYS A 60 -24.56 2.38 -9.08
N GLY A 61 -25.72 2.11 -9.66
CA GLY A 61 -26.62 1.04 -9.21
C GLY A 61 -26.00 -0.35 -9.35
N LEU A 62 -25.36 -0.65 -10.48
CA LEU A 62 -24.66 -1.92 -10.72
C LEU A 62 -23.49 -2.13 -9.74
N PHE A 63 -22.65 -1.10 -9.58
CA PHE A 63 -21.55 -1.18 -8.62
C PHE A 63 -22.04 -1.20 -7.17
N GLY A 64 -23.09 -0.45 -6.85
CA GLY A 64 -23.72 -0.49 -5.53
C GLY A 64 -24.23 -1.89 -5.18
N SER A 65 -24.90 -2.56 -6.11
CA SER A 65 -25.32 -3.96 -5.95
C SER A 65 -24.13 -4.90 -5.77
N TRP A 66 -23.06 -4.69 -6.54
CA TRP A 66 -21.81 -5.43 -6.40
C TRP A 66 -21.17 -5.22 -5.03
N PHE A 67 -21.08 -3.98 -4.55
CA PHE A 67 -20.51 -3.67 -3.23
C PHE A 67 -21.35 -4.25 -2.09
N LEU A 68 -22.68 -4.19 -2.18
CA LEU A 68 -23.58 -4.84 -1.21
C LEU A 68 -23.41 -6.34 -1.20
N PHE A 69 -23.28 -6.97 -2.37
CA PHE A 69 -23.02 -8.41 -2.49
C PHE A 69 -21.66 -8.78 -1.87
N GLN A 70 -20.60 -8.01 -2.13
CA GLN A 70 -19.29 -8.23 -1.51
C GLN A 70 -19.34 -8.07 0.02
N LYS A 71 -20.05 -7.05 0.51
CA LYS A 71 -20.22 -6.83 1.94
C LYS A 71 -20.99 -7.99 2.57
N TRP A 72 -22.08 -8.41 1.95
CA TRP A 72 -22.86 -9.56 2.40
C TRP A 72 -22.01 -10.85 2.47
N GLN A 73 -21.22 -11.13 1.42
CA GLN A 73 -20.29 -12.28 1.44
C GLN A 73 -19.28 -12.19 2.59
N GLN A 74 -18.74 -10.99 2.86
CA GLN A 74 -17.80 -10.80 3.98
C GLN A 74 -18.48 -10.98 5.33
N GLU A 75 -19.70 -10.50 5.50
CA GLU A 75 -20.48 -10.69 6.72
C GLU A 75 -20.84 -12.17 6.94
N GLU A 76 -21.30 -12.84 5.89
CA GLU A 76 -21.61 -14.28 5.93
C GLU A 76 -20.36 -15.11 6.27
N ALA A 77 -19.22 -14.84 5.61
CA ALA A 77 -17.97 -15.52 5.91
C ALA A 77 -17.47 -15.24 7.33
N SER A 78 -17.80 -14.07 7.92
CA SER A 78 -17.45 -13.73 9.30
C SER A 78 -18.37 -14.39 10.35
N GLN A 79 -19.57 -14.80 9.95
CA GLN A 79 -20.54 -15.49 10.83
C GLN A 79 -20.37 -17.02 10.79
N HIS A 80 -20.10 -17.56 9.60
CA HIS A 80 -19.87 -18.99 9.41
C HIS A 80 -18.39 -19.34 9.66
N LEU A 81 -18.01 -19.38 10.93
CA LEU A 81 -16.67 -19.77 11.36
C LEU A 81 -16.54 -21.30 11.29
N VAL A 82 -15.30 -21.77 11.11
CA VAL A 82 -14.97 -23.19 11.11
C VAL A 82 -14.60 -23.61 12.53
N ASP A 83 -15.07 -24.76 12.97
CA ASP A 83 -14.84 -25.27 14.34
C ASP A 83 -13.48 -25.96 14.47
N SER A 84 -12.99 -26.58 13.40
CA SER A 84 -11.70 -27.29 13.39
C SER A 84 -11.04 -27.24 12.02
N VAL A 85 -9.72 -27.22 12.02
CA VAL A 85 -8.87 -27.31 10.83
C VAL A 85 -7.81 -28.38 11.09
N ASN A 86 -7.81 -29.44 10.28
CA ASN A 86 -6.86 -30.53 10.39
C ASN A 86 -5.72 -30.43 9.35
N THR A 87 -6.01 -29.85 8.19
CA THR A 87 -5.03 -29.70 7.10
C THR A 87 -4.95 -28.27 6.64
N VAL A 88 -3.73 -27.76 6.48
CA VAL A 88 -3.48 -26.38 6.03
C VAL A 88 -2.42 -26.39 4.95
N ARG A 89 -2.74 -25.79 3.80
CA ARG A 89 -1.79 -25.54 2.73
C ARG A 89 -1.08 -24.22 2.97
N ILE A 90 0.24 -24.25 3.02
CA ILE A 90 1.09 -23.07 3.25
C ILE A 90 1.15 -22.22 1.98
N LEU A 91 1.02 -20.89 2.12
CA LEU A 91 1.40 -19.93 1.09
C LEU A 91 2.85 -19.48 1.37
N PRO A 92 3.86 -20.01 0.62
CA PRO A 92 5.26 -19.92 1.03
C PRO A 92 5.83 -18.51 1.12
N ASP A 93 5.36 -17.59 0.27
CA ASP A 93 5.82 -16.19 0.26
C ASP A 93 5.40 -15.38 1.49
N THR A 94 4.44 -15.91 2.27
CA THR A 94 3.94 -15.27 3.49
C THR A 94 4.64 -15.76 4.76
N ILE A 95 5.55 -16.73 4.64
CA ILE A 95 6.31 -17.28 5.77
C ILE A 95 7.19 -16.17 6.37
N LYS A 96 6.99 -15.92 7.66
CA LYS A 96 7.80 -15.03 8.49
C LYS A 96 8.26 -15.79 9.73
N VAL A 97 9.54 -15.73 10.00
CA VAL A 97 10.19 -16.30 11.18
C VAL A 97 10.70 -15.14 12.03
N ASN A 98 10.19 -15.02 13.25
CA ASN A 98 10.64 -14.01 14.20
C ASN A 98 10.99 -14.68 15.53
N GLY A 99 12.28 -14.72 15.87
CA GLY A 99 12.74 -15.54 17.00
C GLY A 99 12.32 -16.99 16.84
N ASP A 100 11.60 -17.52 17.82
CA ASP A 100 11.07 -18.89 17.82
C ASP A 100 9.64 -18.99 17.28
N SER A 101 9.10 -17.88 16.76
CA SER A 101 7.73 -17.82 16.26
C SER A 101 7.70 -17.86 14.73
N LEU A 102 6.85 -18.74 14.20
CA LEU A 102 6.50 -18.83 12.79
C LEU A 102 5.12 -18.22 12.58
N SER A 103 4.99 -17.39 11.58
CA SER A 103 3.70 -16.95 11.08
C SER A 103 3.63 -17.04 9.56
N PHE A 104 2.47 -17.42 9.04
CA PHE A 104 2.22 -17.52 7.61
C PHE A 104 0.72 -17.50 7.32
N ARG A 105 0.35 -17.32 6.06
CA ARG A 105 -1.01 -17.52 5.60
C ARG A 105 -1.19 -18.95 5.11
N GLY A 106 -2.22 -19.61 5.63
CA GLY A 106 -2.59 -20.94 5.21
C GLY A 106 -3.96 -20.95 4.54
N LYS A 107 -4.16 -21.90 3.64
CA LYS A 107 -5.45 -22.13 2.97
C LYS A 107 -5.96 -23.53 3.35
N SER A 108 -7.20 -23.62 3.82
CA SER A 108 -7.91 -24.87 4.11
C SER A 108 -9.33 -24.75 3.59
N ASP A 109 -9.79 -25.72 2.83
CA ASP A 109 -11.15 -25.77 2.24
C ASP A 109 -11.58 -24.45 1.56
N GLY A 110 -10.64 -23.83 0.82
CA GLY A 110 -10.87 -22.58 0.12
C GLY A 110 -10.83 -21.33 0.99
N ARG A 111 -10.70 -21.44 2.32
CA ARG A 111 -10.60 -20.33 3.26
C ARG A 111 -9.17 -20.00 3.64
N LEU A 112 -8.92 -18.73 3.88
CA LEU A 112 -7.61 -18.21 4.30
C LEU A 112 -7.58 -18.05 5.83
N PHE A 113 -6.47 -18.47 6.43
CA PHE A 113 -6.17 -18.35 7.85
C PHE A 113 -4.84 -17.65 8.05
N GLN A 114 -4.73 -16.83 9.09
CA GLN A 114 -3.44 -16.41 9.61
C GLN A 114 -3.01 -17.46 10.62
N VAL A 115 -1.87 -18.10 10.37
CA VAL A 115 -1.38 -19.24 11.15
C VAL A 115 -0.19 -18.81 11.98
N TYR A 116 -0.16 -19.28 13.22
CA TYR A 116 0.94 -19.07 14.18
C TYR A 116 1.41 -20.42 14.71
N TYR A 117 2.72 -20.58 14.85
CA TYR A 117 3.33 -21.75 15.43
C TYR A 117 4.60 -21.34 16.19
N LYS A 118 4.89 -21.99 17.31
CA LYS A 118 6.14 -21.82 18.04
C LYS A 118 7.03 -23.03 17.82
N PHE A 119 8.24 -22.81 17.29
CA PHE A 119 9.18 -23.88 17.00
C PHE A 119 9.57 -24.63 18.26
N GLN A 120 9.75 -25.94 18.13
CA GLN A 120 10.19 -26.82 19.20
C GLN A 120 11.70 -27.08 19.13
N SER A 121 12.32 -26.84 17.97
CA SER A 121 13.76 -27.03 17.77
C SER A 121 14.32 -26.05 16.74
N GLU A 122 15.63 -25.75 16.84
CA GLU A 122 16.34 -24.92 15.87
C GLU A 122 16.41 -25.59 14.48
N ALA A 123 16.51 -26.93 14.42
CA ALA A 123 16.49 -27.66 13.16
C ALA A 123 15.15 -27.48 12.41
N GLU A 124 14.03 -27.45 13.13
CA GLU A 124 12.72 -27.16 12.56
C GLU A 124 12.65 -25.73 12.01
N LYS A 125 13.14 -24.77 12.77
CA LYS A 125 13.21 -23.36 12.37
C LYS A 125 13.99 -23.17 11.07
N GLU A 126 15.17 -23.75 10.95
CA GLU A 126 15.97 -23.68 9.73
C GLU A 126 15.25 -24.35 8.54
N ARG A 127 14.58 -25.48 8.77
CA ARG A 127 13.76 -26.12 7.72
C ARG A 127 12.68 -25.17 7.18
N PHE A 128 11.98 -24.42 8.03
CA PHE A 128 10.94 -23.48 7.59
C PHE A 128 11.52 -22.21 6.94
N LYS A 129 12.71 -21.76 7.35
CA LYS A 129 13.40 -20.66 6.66
C LYS A 129 13.72 -21.00 5.21
N GLU A 130 14.12 -22.25 4.95
CA GLU A 130 14.47 -22.75 3.61
C GLU A 130 13.27 -23.22 2.78
N LEU A 131 12.11 -23.40 3.41
CA LEU A 131 10.91 -23.88 2.74
C LEU A 131 10.46 -22.88 1.67
N SER A 132 10.46 -23.33 0.41
CA SER A 132 10.18 -22.50 -0.76
C SER A 132 9.13 -23.08 -1.70
N GLU A 133 8.77 -24.35 -1.52
CA GLU A 133 7.75 -25.03 -2.31
C GLU A 133 6.42 -25.09 -1.57
N LEU A 134 5.36 -25.41 -2.31
CA LEU A 134 4.05 -25.63 -1.72
C LEU A 134 4.06 -26.87 -0.83
N HIS A 135 3.61 -26.72 0.39
CA HIS A 135 3.44 -27.80 1.35
C HIS A 135 2.06 -27.77 1.97
N GLU A 136 1.58 -28.94 2.29
CA GLU A 136 0.38 -29.15 3.08
C GLU A 136 0.76 -29.76 4.42
N MET A 137 0.24 -29.18 5.49
CA MET A 137 0.50 -29.63 6.85
C MET A 137 -0.75 -30.25 7.43
N VAL A 138 -0.58 -31.40 8.08
CA VAL A 138 -1.57 -31.94 9.01
C VAL A 138 -1.22 -31.42 10.39
N VAL A 139 -2.16 -30.73 11.03
CA VAL A 139 -1.89 -29.96 12.25
C VAL A 139 -2.97 -30.21 13.32
N LYS A 140 -2.55 -30.08 14.59
CA LYS A 140 -3.46 -29.88 15.71
C LYS A 140 -3.30 -28.44 16.20
N GLY A 141 -4.38 -27.73 16.37
CA GLY A 141 -4.34 -26.34 16.80
C GLY A 141 -5.67 -25.81 17.26
N LYS A 142 -5.67 -24.57 17.71
CA LYS A 142 -6.86 -23.83 18.16
C LYS A 142 -7.17 -22.70 17.19
N LEU A 143 -8.44 -22.60 16.82
CA LEU A 143 -8.95 -21.48 16.06
C LEU A 143 -9.41 -20.38 17.01
N ALA A 144 -9.14 -19.13 16.61
CA ALA A 144 -9.58 -17.95 17.35
C ALA A 144 -10.04 -16.85 16.39
N ILE A 145 -10.93 -16.00 16.87
CA ILE A 145 -11.28 -14.77 16.18
C ILE A 145 -10.18 -13.74 16.48
N PRO A 146 -9.62 -13.05 15.46
CA PRO A 146 -8.62 -12.01 15.69
C PRO A 146 -9.16 -10.91 16.61
N GLN A 147 -8.31 -10.38 17.47
CA GLN A 147 -8.69 -9.25 18.33
C GLN A 147 -8.82 -7.97 17.52
N GLY A 148 -9.82 -7.14 17.82
CA GLY A 148 -9.95 -5.79 17.31
C GLY A 148 -9.02 -4.81 18.03
N ALA A 149 -9.12 -3.52 17.70
CA ALA A 149 -8.40 -2.49 18.45
C ALA A 149 -8.99 -2.35 19.86
N ASN A 150 -8.14 -2.49 20.87
CA ASN A 150 -8.55 -2.30 22.27
C ASN A 150 -8.42 -0.82 22.71
N ASN A 151 -7.63 -0.02 21.98
CA ASN A 151 -7.37 1.37 22.31
C ASN A 151 -7.86 2.30 21.18
N PHE A 152 -8.18 3.55 21.54
CA PHE A 152 -8.50 4.60 20.58
C PHE A 152 -7.35 4.80 19.60
N ALA A 153 -7.68 4.94 18.32
CA ALA A 153 -6.72 5.06 17.21
C ALA A 153 -5.68 3.92 17.14
N GLY A 154 -5.87 2.82 17.89
CA GLY A 154 -5.05 1.63 17.81
C GLY A 154 -5.22 0.89 16.49
N PHE A 155 -4.22 0.11 16.11
CA PHE A 155 -4.29 -0.71 14.90
C PHE A 155 -5.33 -1.83 15.06
N ASP A 156 -6.37 -1.82 14.24
CA ASP A 156 -7.41 -2.85 14.23
C ASP A 156 -6.96 -4.05 13.39
N TYR A 157 -6.33 -5.02 14.05
CA TYR A 157 -5.81 -6.22 13.41
C TYR A 157 -6.92 -7.09 12.81
N ARG A 158 -8.10 -7.16 13.45
CA ARG A 158 -9.27 -7.88 12.92
C ARG A 158 -9.71 -7.29 11.58
N ASN A 159 -9.90 -5.97 11.53
CA ASN A 159 -10.31 -5.31 10.30
C ASN A 159 -9.22 -5.39 9.22
N TYR A 160 -7.95 -5.31 9.59
CA TYR A 160 -6.84 -5.53 8.65
C TYR A 160 -6.90 -6.92 8.03
N LEU A 161 -7.07 -7.99 8.80
CA LEU A 161 -7.19 -9.35 8.30
C LEU A 161 -8.46 -9.55 7.44
N LYS A 162 -9.58 -8.94 7.83
CA LYS A 162 -10.82 -8.96 7.02
C LYS A 162 -10.62 -8.38 5.63
N THR A 163 -9.83 -7.30 5.48
CA THR A 163 -9.53 -6.75 4.15
C THR A 163 -8.79 -7.73 3.25
N GLN A 164 -8.17 -8.74 3.84
CA GLN A 164 -7.42 -9.80 3.15
C GLN A 164 -8.22 -11.11 3.02
N GLY A 165 -9.49 -11.11 3.44
CA GLY A 165 -10.35 -12.30 3.42
C GLY A 165 -10.04 -13.31 4.52
N ILE A 166 -9.36 -12.90 5.59
CA ILE A 166 -9.01 -13.74 6.74
C ILE A 166 -9.91 -13.37 7.92
N TYR A 167 -10.69 -14.33 8.39
CA TYR A 167 -11.67 -14.12 9.46
C TYR A 167 -11.30 -14.85 10.77
N GLN A 168 -10.41 -15.83 10.69
CA GLN A 168 -9.93 -16.61 11.84
C GLN A 168 -8.40 -16.74 11.82
N THR A 169 -7.83 -16.86 13.01
CA THR A 169 -6.43 -17.22 13.22
C THR A 169 -6.36 -18.66 13.71
N LEU A 170 -5.32 -19.38 13.28
CA LEU A 170 -5.02 -20.74 13.72
C LEU A 170 -3.70 -20.74 14.48
N THR A 171 -3.74 -21.11 15.75
CA THR A 171 -2.53 -21.35 16.56
C THR A 171 -2.27 -22.83 16.61
N ILE A 172 -1.18 -23.27 15.96
CA ILE A 172 -0.77 -24.68 15.90
C ILE A 172 -0.07 -25.05 17.20
N SER A 173 -0.49 -26.16 17.80
CA SER A 173 0.18 -26.78 18.95
C SER A 173 1.15 -27.89 18.53
N GLU A 174 0.81 -28.63 17.47
CA GLU A 174 1.61 -29.77 16.98
C GLU A 174 1.47 -29.88 15.46
N ILE A 175 2.59 -30.09 14.78
CA ILE A 175 2.66 -30.46 13.37
C ILE A 175 2.77 -31.98 13.30
N VAL A 176 1.71 -32.64 12.82
CA VAL A 176 1.70 -34.11 12.72
C VAL A 176 2.45 -34.57 11.48
N GLU A 177 2.24 -33.87 10.35
CA GLU A 177 2.86 -34.24 9.08
C GLU A 177 3.05 -33.02 8.19
N LEU A 178 4.15 -32.98 7.44
CA LEU A 178 4.44 -31.97 6.43
C LEU A 178 4.71 -32.65 5.09
N LYS A 179 3.78 -32.50 4.14
CA LYS A 179 3.86 -33.10 2.81
C LYS A 179 4.07 -32.06 1.74
N LYS A 180 4.84 -32.38 0.71
CA LYS A 180 4.94 -31.56 -0.50
C LYS A 180 3.58 -31.62 -1.23
N ALA A 181 3.07 -30.46 -1.61
CA ALA A 181 1.81 -30.30 -2.34
C ALA A 181 2.07 -29.75 -3.75
N SER A 182 1.15 -30.06 -4.66
CA SER A 182 1.08 -29.44 -5.99
C SER A 182 -0.26 -28.72 -6.13
N SER A 183 -0.30 -27.65 -6.92
CA SER A 183 -1.53 -26.88 -7.15
C SER A 183 -1.61 -26.43 -8.59
N TRP A 184 -2.82 -26.39 -9.14
CA TRP A 184 -3.14 -25.73 -10.40
C TRP A 184 -3.48 -24.25 -10.24
N ASP A 185 -3.57 -23.76 -9.00
CA ASP A 185 -3.83 -22.35 -8.68
C ASP A 185 -2.58 -21.52 -9.04
N ILE A 186 -2.77 -20.57 -9.97
CA ILE A 186 -1.71 -19.68 -10.45
C ILE A 186 -1.17 -18.84 -9.28
N GLY A 187 -2.03 -18.38 -8.36
CA GLY A 187 -1.64 -17.59 -7.19
C GLY A 187 -0.71 -18.36 -6.25
N GLU A 188 -1.04 -19.63 -5.95
CA GLU A 188 -0.21 -20.50 -5.12
C GLU A 188 1.15 -20.79 -5.76
N ASN A 189 1.18 -21.00 -7.08
CA ASN A 189 2.42 -21.21 -7.82
C ASN A 189 3.30 -19.96 -7.87
N LEU A 190 2.70 -18.78 -8.04
CA LEU A 190 3.42 -17.49 -7.99
C LEU A 190 3.95 -17.19 -6.58
N SER A 191 3.20 -17.54 -5.53
CA SER A 191 3.67 -17.48 -4.13
C SER A 191 4.94 -18.34 -3.93
N SER A 192 4.92 -19.58 -4.43
CA SER A 192 6.09 -20.46 -4.41
C SER A 192 7.26 -19.88 -5.21
N LEU A 193 7.01 -19.34 -6.40
CA LEU A 193 8.06 -18.72 -7.23
C LEU A 193 8.69 -17.50 -6.53
N ARG A 194 7.88 -16.64 -5.91
CA ARG A 194 8.37 -15.51 -5.12
C ARG A 194 9.24 -15.99 -3.95
N ARG A 195 8.80 -17.00 -3.21
CA ARG A 195 9.55 -17.56 -2.08
C ARG A 195 10.86 -18.17 -2.53
N LYS A 196 10.90 -18.91 -3.65
CA LYS A 196 12.12 -19.43 -4.24
C LYS A 196 13.14 -18.32 -4.52
N ALA A 197 12.68 -17.20 -5.10
CA ALA A 197 13.53 -16.06 -5.35
C ALA A 197 14.06 -15.44 -4.04
N VAL A 198 13.23 -15.29 -2.99
CA VAL A 198 13.64 -14.79 -1.67
C VAL A 198 14.69 -15.70 -1.05
N VAL A 199 14.43 -17.01 -1.01
CA VAL A 199 15.40 -18.00 -0.44
C VAL A 199 16.70 -18.02 -1.24
N TRP A 200 16.62 -17.92 -2.58
CA TRP A 200 17.81 -17.83 -3.43
C TRP A 200 18.68 -16.62 -3.09
N ILE A 201 18.07 -15.44 -2.97
CA ILE A 201 18.79 -14.21 -2.60
C ILE A 201 19.44 -14.36 -1.22
N LYS A 202 18.70 -14.89 -0.24
CA LYS A 202 19.21 -15.06 1.13
C LYS A 202 20.41 -16.01 1.23
N ARG A 203 20.47 -17.01 0.37
CA ARG A 203 21.59 -17.97 0.32
C ARG A 203 22.82 -17.40 -0.36
N ASN A 204 22.67 -16.56 -1.37
CA ASN A 204 23.75 -16.18 -2.27
C ASN A 204 24.30 -14.77 -2.01
N PHE A 205 23.62 -13.96 -1.22
CA PHE A 205 24.03 -12.58 -0.97
C PHE A 205 24.16 -12.28 0.53
N PRO A 206 25.17 -11.52 0.93
CA PRO A 206 25.39 -11.11 2.32
C PRO A 206 24.44 -9.97 2.74
N ASP A 207 24.34 -9.77 4.07
CA ASP A 207 23.75 -8.55 4.63
C ASP A 207 24.74 -7.38 4.49
N PRO A 208 24.22 -6.15 4.25
CA PRO A 208 22.80 -5.76 4.07
C PRO A 208 22.27 -5.92 2.65
N MET A 209 23.09 -6.23 1.66
CA MET A 209 22.75 -6.29 0.24
C MET A 209 21.52 -7.15 -0.04
N ARG A 210 21.39 -8.33 0.62
CA ARG A 210 20.25 -9.24 0.45
C ARG A 210 18.92 -8.58 0.82
N ASN A 211 18.92 -7.77 1.88
CA ASN A 211 17.70 -7.07 2.37
C ASN A 211 17.22 -6.01 1.40
N TYR A 212 18.16 -5.25 0.80
CA TYR A 212 17.82 -4.31 -0.28
C TYR A 212 17.31 -5.05 -1.52
N MET A 213 17.91 -6.19 -1.86
CA MET A 213 17.51 -6.97 -3.03
C MET A 213 16.10 -7.56 -2.85
N THR A 214 15.80 -8.19 -1.70
CA THR A 214 14.48 -8.73 -1.42
C THR A 214 13.43 -7.64 -1.28
N GLY A 215 13.76 -6.50 -0.65
CA GLY A 215 12.87 -5.35 -0.49
C GLY A 215 12.52 -4.68 -1.82
N LEU A 216 13.53 -4.31 -2.61
CA LEU A 216 13.33 -3.50 -3.82
C LEU A 216 12.89 -4.32 -5.05
N LEU A 217 13.31 -5.60 -5.18
CA LEU A 217 12.91 -6.41 -6.32
C LEU A 217 11.60 -7.18 -6.08
N LEU A 218 11.40 -7.68 -4.84
CA LEU A 218 10.31 -8.60 -4.52
C LEU A 218 9.29 -8.01 -3.52
N GLY A 219 9.57 -6.84 -2.94
CA GLY A 219 8.71 -6.24 -1.90
C GLY A 219 8.63 -7.10 -0.64
N HIS A 220 9.72 -7.80 -0.30
CA HIS A 220 9.81 -8.65 0.87
C HIS A 220 10.87 -8.08 1.83
N LEU A 221 10.41 -7.49 2.93
CA LEU A 221 11.26 -7.03 4.03
C LEU A 221 11.20 -8.07 5.15
N ASP A 222 12.36 -8.49 5.61
CA ASP A 222 12.52 -9.47 6.68
C ASP A 222 12.71 -8.79 8.04
N THR A 223 12.58 -9.56 9.11
CA THR A 223 12.85 -9.12 10.50
C THR A 223 14.29 -8.65 10.68
N ASP A 224 15.25 -9.21 9.95
CA ASP A 224 16.66 -8.79 9.98
C ASP A 224 16.85 -7.31 9.54
N PHE A 225 15.89 -6.74 8.83
CA PHE A 225 15.90 -5.35 8.38
C PHE A 225 15.11 -4.40 9.31
N GLU A 226 14.66 -4.86 10.47
CA GLU A 226 13.75 -4.09 11.34
C GLU A 226 14.39 -2.79 11.84
N GLU A 227 15.65 -2.82 12.30
CA GLU A 227 16.39 -1.60 12.71
C GLU A 227 16.43 -0.57 11.59
N MET A 228 16.82 -0.98 10.38
CA MET A 228 16.87 -0.07 9.23
C MET A 228 15.47 0.39 8.80
N ASN A 229 14.47 -0.47 8.90
CA ASN A 229 13.08 -0.13 8.63
C ASN A 229 12.57 0.99 9.56
N GLU A 230 12.92 0.93 10.85
CA GLU A 230 12.62 2.00 11.82
C GLU A 230 13.34 3.31 11.47
N LEU A 231 14.62 3.26 11.08
CA LEU A 231 15.39 4.43 10.66
C LEU A 231 14.79 5.08 9.39
N TYR A 232 14.48 4.29 8.37
CA TYR A 232 13.82 4.79 7.16
C TYR A 232 12.43 5.36 7.46
N SER A 233 11.70 4.76 8.41
CA SER A 233 10.39 5.23 8.86
C SER A 233 10.51 6.56 9.59
N SER A 234 11.44 6.68 10.55
CA SER A 234 11.68 7.92 11.31
C SER A 234 12.12 9.09 10.42
N LEU A 235 12.83 8.79 9.33
CA LEU A 235 13.19 9.76 8.29
C LEU A 235 12.04 10.06 7.32
N GLY A 236 10.92 9.34 7.40
CA GLY A 236 9.75 9.49 6.52
C GLY A 236 9.97 8.98 5.09
N ILE A 237 10.99 8.15 4.86
CA ILE A 237 11.36 7.65 3.52
C ILE A 237 11.18 6.13 3.34
N ILE A 238 10.55 5.46 4.31
CA ILE A 238 10.25 4.02 4.22
C ILE A 238 9.41 3.66 2.99
N HIS A 239 8.62 4.59 2.49
CA HIS A 239 7.82 4.42 1.29
C HIS A 239 8.66 4.14 0.02
N LEU A 240 9.97 4.39 0.02
CA LEU A 240 10.88 4.04 -1.08
C LEU A 240 11.07 2.52 -1.21
N PHE A 241 10.92 1.77 -0.12
CA PHE A 241 10.88 0.31 -0.13
C PHE A 241 9.50 -0.25 -0.50
N ALA A 242 8.44 0.55 -0.34
CA ALA A 242 7.15 0.17 -0.88
C ALA A 242 7.23 0.19 -2.40
N LEU A 243 7.00 -0.99 -3.01
CA LEU A 243 7.04 -1.15 -4.46
C LEU A 243 6.22 -0.06 -5.15
N SER A 244 6.91 0.79 -5.92
CA SER A 244 6.37 2.03 -6.48
C SER A 244 5.94 1.89 -7.95
N GLY A 245 5.18 2.87 -8.44
CA GLY A 245 4.86 2.97 -9.86
C GLY A 245 6.09 3.18 -10.76
N MET A 246 7.18 3.75 -10.21
CA MET A 246 8.45 3.94 -10.94
C MET A 246 9.15 2.61 -11.17
N GLN A 247 9.21 1.74 -10.16
CA GLN A 247 9.77 0.38 -10.29
C GLN A 247 9.00 -0.45 -11.32
N VAL A 248 7.65 -0.41 -11.28
CA VAL A 248 6.82 -1.03 -12.32
C VAL A 248 7.17 -0.46 -13.70
N GLY A 249 7.39 0.88 -13.79
CA GLY A 249 7.83 1.53 -15.02
C GLY A 249 9.18 1.03 -15.52
N PHE A 250 10.15 0.89 -14.62
CA PHE A 250 11.48 0.38 -14.91
C PHE A 250 11.41 -1.04 -15.51
N PHE A 251 10.76 -1.98 -14.82
CA PHE A 251 10.67 -3.37 -15.28
C PHE A 251 9.87 -3.53 -16.57
N MET A 252 8.73 -2.84 -16.71
CA MET A 252 7.95 -2.84 -17.95
C MET A 252 8.74 -2.27 -19.13
N ASN A 253 9.50 -1.18 -18.92
CA ASN A 253 10.31 -0.59 -19.97
C ASN A 253 11.54 -1.45 -20.30
N ALA A 254 12.17 -2.07 -19.30
CA ALA A 254 13.27 -3.01 -19.51
C ALA A 254 12.80 -4.22 -20.33
N PHE A 255 11.67 -4.83 -19.95
CA PHE A 255 11.05 -5.92 -20.68
C PHE A 255 10.71 -5.53 -22.13
N LYS A 256 10.05 -4.36 -22.31
CA LYS A 256 9.76 -3.84 -23.66
C LYS A 256 11.01 -3.67 -24.51
N LYS A 257 12.04 -3.02 -23.95
CA LYS A 257 13.31 -2.80 -24.68
C LYS A 257 13.99 -4.11 -25.05
N SER A 258 13.99 -5.10 -24.15
CA SER A 258 14.57 -6.41 -24.42
C SER A 258 13.84 -7.12 -25.56
N LEU A 259 12.51 -7.15 -25.57
CA LEU A 259 11.71 -7.76 -26.63
C LEU A 259 11.91 -7.07 -27.98
N LEU A 260 11.95 -5.73 -28.00
CA LEU A 260 12.22 -4.96 -29.23
C LEU A 260 13.63 -5.24 -29.80
N ARG A 261 14.64 -5.40 -28.91
CA ARG A 261 16.01 -5.80 -29.34
C ARG A 261 16.07 -7.21 -29.90
N LEU A 262 15.18 -8.11 -29.45
CA LEU A 262 15.01 -9.46 -30.00
C LEU A 262 14.19 -9.48 -31.32
N GLY A 263 13.84 -8.31 -31.88
CA GLY A 263 13.14 -8.20 -33.16
C GLY A 263 11.60 -8.35 -33.06
N LEU A 264 11.04 -8.33 -31.84
CA LEU A 264 9.57 -8.38 -31.66
C LEU A 264 8.94 -7.02 -31.94
N THR A 265 7.75 -7.03 -32.53
CA THR A 265 7.00 -5.79 -32.84
C THR A 265 6.31 -5.22 -31.57
N GLN A 266 5.97 -3.93 -31.62
CA GLN A 266 5.21 -3.29 -30.55
C GLN A 266 3.84 -3.93 -30.30
N GLU A 267 3.23 -4.49 -31.31
CA GLU A 267 1.94 -5.19 -31.21
C GLU A 267 2.09 -6.49 -30.41
N LYS A 268 3.12 -7.29 -30.72
CA LYS A 268 3.42 -8.50 -29.95
C LYS A 268 3.75 -8.18 -28.49
N PHE A 269 4.48 -7.07 -28.25
CA PHE A 269 4.74 -6.61 -26.88
C PHE A 269 3.44 -6.36 -26.11
N LYS A 270 2.41 -5.74 -26.70
CA LYS A 270 1.14 -5.49 -26.02
C LYS A 270 0.53 -6.77 -25.44
N TRP A 271 0.56 -7.85 -26.20
CA TRP A 271 0.06 -9.16 -25.74
C TRP A 271 0.93 -9.80 -24.67
N LEU A 272 2.24 -9.72 -24.83
CA LEU A 272 3.21 -10.26 -23.84
C LEU A 272 3.26 -9.46 -22.54
N ALA A 273 2.83 -8.20 -22.55
CA ALA A 273 2.75 -7.38 -21.36
C ALA A 273 1.74 -7.91 -20.31
N TYR A 274 0.68 -8.62 -20.73
CA TYR A 274 -0.31 -9.19 -19.80
C TYR A 274 0.28 -10.31 -18.94
N PRO A 275 0.82 -11.41 -19.54
CA PRO A 275 1.43 -12.46 -18.71
C PRO A 275 2.64 -11.95 -17.93
N PHE A 276 3.44 -11.05 -18.48
CA PHE A 276 4.53 -10.41 -17.73
C PHE A 276 3.98 -9.67 -16.50
N SER A 277 2.90 -8.89 -16.67
CA SER A 277 2.29 -8.15 -15.55
C SER A 277 1.76 -9.10 -14.47
N LEU A 278 1.17 -10.23 -14.84
CA LEU A 278 0.68 -11.23 -13.89
C LEU A 278 1.84 -11.86 -13.09
N VAL A 279 2.90 -12.28 -13.79
CA VAL A 279 4.09 -12.85 -13.15
C VAL A 279 4.75 -11.82 -12.22
N TYR A 280 4.93 -10.58 -12.69
CA TYR A 280 5.55 -9.53 -11.88
C TYR A 280 4.68 -9.16 -10.65
N ALA A 281 3.36 -9.10 -10.80
CA ALA A 281 2.44 -8.92 -9.67
C ALA A 281 2.59 -10.05 -8.63
N GLY A 282 2.70 -11.30 -9.09
CA GLY A 282 2.93 -12.45 -8.22
C GLY A 282 4.28 -12.41 -7.52
N LEU A 283 5.37 -12.09 -8.23
CA LEU A 283 6.71 -11.93 -7.66
C LEU A 283 6.77 -10.81 -6.60
N THR A 284 5.89 -9.84 -6.68
CA THR A 284 5.77 -8.72 -5.73
C THR A 284 4.66 -8.91 -4.69
N GLY A 285 4.11 -10.14 -4.59
CA GLY A 285 3.09 -10.51 -3.61
C GLY A 285 1.75 -9.80 -3.81
N PHE A 286 1.39 -9.50 -5.05
CA PHE A 286 0.17 -8.78 -5.41
C PHE A 286 -0.01 -7.46 -4.65
N SER A 287 1.10 -6.75 -4.41
CA SER A 287 1.10 -5.45 -3.74
C SER A 287 0.12 -4.49 -4.40
N ALA A 288 -0.68 -3.80 -3.61
CA ALA A 288 -1.72 -2.87 -4.06
C ALA A 288 -1.18 -1.80 -5.03
N SER A 289 -0.04 -1.19 -4.73
CA SER A 289 0.60 -0.17 -5.56
C SER A 289 1.10 -0.71 -6.89
N VAL A 290 1.61 -1.95 -6.90
CA VAL A 290 2.06 -2.63 -8.12
C VAL A 290 0.88 -2.93 -9.04
N ILE A 291 -0.19 -3.53 -8.52
CA ILE A 291 -1.38 -3.86 -9.31
C ILE A 291 -1.98 -2.60 -9.93
N ARG A 292 -2.15 -1.53 -9.14
CA ARG A 292 -2.62 -0.24 -9.66
C ARG A 292 -1.73 0.25 -10.81
N SER A 293 -0.40 0.23 -10.61
CA SER A 293 0.55 0.75 -11.60
C SER A 293 0.61 -0.10 -12.86
N LEU A 294 0.53 -1.42 -12.74
CA LEU A 294 0.43 -2.34 -13.89
C LEU A 294 -0.84 -2.10 -14.70
N LEU A 295 -2.00 -2.00 -14.03
CA LEU A 295 -3.27 -1.69 -14.69
C LEU A 295 -3.20 -0.36 -15.43
N GLN A 296 -2.64 0.67 -14.80
CA GLN A 296 -2.47 1.99 -15.40
C GLN A 296 -1.56 1.94 -16.65
N LYS A 297 -0.48 1.16 -16.60
CA LYS A 297 0.43 0.93 -17.73
C LYS A 297 -0.24 0.13 -18.87
N LEU A 298 -0.98 -0.93 -18.53
CA LEU A 298 -1.73 -1.71 -19.51
C LEU A 298 -2.80 -0.86 -20.21
N LEU A 299 -3.56 -0.06 -19.46
CA LEU A 299 -4.54 0.85 -20.06
C LEU A 299 -3.88 1.94 -20.92
N ALA A 300 -2.71 2.44 -20.54
CA ALA A 300 -1.94 3.38 -21.36
C ALA A 300 -1.54 2.79 -22.72
N GLN A 301 -1.26 1.49 -22.81
CA GLN A 301 -0.98 0.80 -24.07
C GLN A 301 -2.18 0.79 -25.05
N HIS A 302 -3.40 0.92 -24.50
CA HIS A 302 -4.64 1.02 -25.29
C HIS A 302 -5.04 2.47 -25.60
N GLY A 303 -4.15 3.44 -25.34
CA GLY A 303 -4.36 4.83 -25.70
C GLY A 303 -5.04 5.69 -24.61
N PHE A 304 -5.41 5.12 -23.46
CA PHE A 304 -5.94 5.91 -22.35
C PHE A 304 -4.81 6.74 -21.69
N LYS A 305 -5.06 8.03 -21.47
CA LYS A 305 -4.05 8.97 -20.94
C LYS A 305 -4.63 9.81 -19.80
N GLY A 306 -3.75 10.37 -18.98
CA GLY A 306 -4.08 11.32 -17.92
C GLY A 306 -5.21 10.84 -17.01
N LEU A 307 -6.16 11.69 -16.73
CA LEU A 307 -7.29 11.43 -15.83
C LEU A 307 -8.21 10.30 -16.29
N ASP A 308 -8.34 10.06 -17.61
CA ASP A 308 -9.11 8.93 -18.14
C ASP A 308 -8.50 7.59 -17.79
N ASN A 309 -7.18 7.49 -17.94
CA ASN A 309 -6.44 6.31 -17.56
C ASN A 309 -6.55 6.06 -16.04
N PHE A 310 -6.37 7.10 -15.23
CA PHE A 310 -6.52 7.01 -13.78
C PHE A 310 -7.95 6.56 -13.39
N ALA A 311 -8.97 7.18 -13.96
CA ALA A 311 -10.36 6.84 -13.67
C ALA A 311 -10.70 5.39 -14.02
N LEU A 312 -10.29 4.92 -15.21
CA LEU A 312 -10.49 3.52 -15.61
C LEU A 312 -9.71 2.56 -14.71
N THR A 313 -8.48 2.92 -14.32
CA THR A 313 -7.70 2.12 -13.35
C THR A 313 -8.48 1.94 -12.05
N VAL A 314 -9.04 3.02 -11.48
CA VAL A 314 -9.85 2.97 -10.27
C VAL A 314 -11.09 2.09 -10.45
N LEU A 315 -11.80 2.22 -11.59
CA LEU A 315 -12.97 1.40 -11.89
C LEU A 315 -12.64 -0.10 -11.96
N VAL A 316 -11.53 -0.45 -12.60
CA VAL A 316 -11.06 -1.85 -12.68
C VAL A 316 -10.65 -2.36 -11.30
N LEU A 317 -10.00 -1.53 -10.47
CA LEU A 317 -9.62 -1.90 -9.11
C LEU A 317 -10.82 -2.22 -8.22
N PHE A 318 -11.95 -1.53 -8.35
CA PHE A 318 -13.19 -1.86 -7.63
C PHE A 318 -13.73 -3.25 -7.98
N ILE A 319 -13.43 -3.76 -9.17
CA ILE A 319 -13.84 -5.11 -9.59
C ILE A 319 -12.82 -6.16 -9.14
N VAL A 320 -11.52 -5.90 -9.38
CA VAL A 320 -10.44 -6.88 -9.17
C VAL A 320 -10.05 -6.97 -7.70
N MET A 321 -10.02 -5.84 -7.00
CA MET A 321 -9.59 -5.74 -5.59
C MET A 321 -10.52 -4.79 -4.82
N PRO A 322 -11.75 -5.17 -4.50
CA PRO A 322 -12.73 -4.28 -3.86
C PRO A 322 -12.20 -3.71 -2.54
N ASN A 323 -11.46 -4.49 -1.75
CA ASN A 323 -10.90 -4.04 -0.46
C ASN A 323 -9.68 -3.12 -0.59
N PHE A 324 -9.21 -2.83 -1.81
CA PHE A 324 -8.05 -1.97 -2.08
C PHE A 324 -8.14 -0.61 -1.35
N PHE A 325 -9.31 0.01 -1.40
CA PHE A 325 -9.56 1.32 -0.81
C PHE A 325 -9.79 1.32 0.71
N LEU A 326 -9.89 0.15 1.34
CA LEU A 326 -9.93 0.03 2.81
C LEU A 326 -8.52 -0.01 3.42
N THR A 327 -7.49 -0.18 2.60
CA THR A 327 -6.10 -0.24 3.07
C THR A 327 -5.41 1.12 2.92
N ALA A 328 -4.58 1.50 3.90
CA ALA A 328 -3.76 2.72 3.82
C ALA A 328 -2.89 2.76 2.56
N GLY A 329 -2.24 1.63 2.22
CA GLY A 329 -1.42 1.51 1.02
C GLY A 329 -2.19 1.75 -0.28
N GLY A 330 -3.42 1.26 -0.38
CA GLY A 330 -4.29 1.48 -1.53
C GLY A 330 -4.71 2.94 -1.68
N VAL A 331 -5.16 3.55 -0.57
CA VAL A 331 -5.57 4.97 -0.55
C VAL A 331 -4.41 5.88 -0.90
N LEU A 332 -3.24 5.69 -0.25
CA LEU A 332 -2.03 6.48 -0.53
C LEU A 332 -1.56 6.30 -1.97
N SER A 333 -1.51 5.06 -2.47
CA SER A 333 -1.11 4.78 -3.85
C SER A 333 -2.00 5.50 -4.87
N CYS A 334 -3.33 5.49 -4.67
CA CYS A 334 -4.27 6.25 -5.52
C CYS A 334 -4.11 7.76 -5.38
N ALA A 335 -3.90 8.27 -4.16
CA ALA A 335 -3.72 9.69 -3.94
C ALA A 335 -2.45 10.22 -4.61
N TYR A 336 -1.32 9.52 -4.47
CA TYR A 336 -0.08 9.83 -5.20
C TYR A 336 -0.29 9.84 -6.72
N ALA A 337 -0.92 8.79 -7.27
CA ALA A 337 -1.19 8.71 -8.70
C ALA A 337 -2.12 9.82 -9.19
N PHE A 338 -3.12 10.20 -8.39
CA PHE A 338 -4.02 11.30 -8.71
C PHE A 338 -3.28 12.64 -8.75
N ILE A 339 -2.48 12.95 -7.71
CA ILE A 339 -1.69 14.18 -7.65
C ILE A 339 -0.72 14.25 -8.83
N LEU A 340 0.02 13.18 -9.12
CA LEU A 340 0.91 13.10 -10.28
C LEU A 340 0.18 13.33 -11.60
N THR A 341 -1.02 12.76 -11.75
CA THR A 341 -1.82 12.94 -12.96
C THR A 341 -2.32 14.39 -13.11
N MET A 342 -2.60 15.06 -11.99
CA MET A 342 -3.08 16.45 -11.97
C MET A 342 -1.94 17.47 -12.17
N THR A 343 -0.74 17.20 -11.68
CA THR A 343 0.40 18.11 -11.80
C THR A 343 0.92 18.24 -13.22
N GLY A 344 0.77 17.19 -14.02
CA GLY A 344 1.02 17.20 -15.46
C GLY A 344 2.48 17.43 -15.87
N GLU A 345 2.82 17.09 -17.09
CA GLU A 345 4.16 17.07 -17.70
C GLU A 345 4.82 18.47 -17.91
N GLU A 346 4.46 19.50 -17.14
CA GLU A 346 4.71 20.90 -17.54
C GLU A 346 6.12 21.44 -17.32
N VAL A 347 7.02 20.76 -16.59
CA VAL A 347 8.36 21.32 -16.36
C VAL A 347 9.46 20.27 -16.51
N ALA A 348 10.21 20.34 -17.60
CA ALA A 348 11.42 19.57 -17.77
C ALA A 348 12.58 20.16 -16.94
N GLY A 349 13.45 19.29 -16.39
CA GLY A 349 14.66 19.67 -15.67
C GLY A 349 14.53 19.62 -14.14
N ILE A 350 15.66 19.88 -13.46
CA ILE A 350 15.79 19.74 -11.99
C ILE A 350 14.76 20.61 -11.24
N LYS A 351 14.52 21.84 -11.71
CA LYS A 351 13.51 22.73 -11.09
C LYS A 351 12.11 22.14 -11.14
N GLY A 352 11.77 21.44 -12.22
CA GLY A 352 10.51 20.73 -12.37
C GLY A 352 10.38 19.58 -11.38
N LEU A 353 11.40 18.76 -11.26
CA LEU A 353 11.44 17.63 -10.33
C LEU A 353 11.32 18.07 -8.85
N VAL A 354 12.04 19.13 -8.46
CA VAL A 354 11.94 19.69 -7.09
C VAL A 354 10.53 20.20 -6.82
N ARG A 355 9.96 20.96 -7.77
CA ARG A 355 8.59 21.48 -7.65
C ARG A 355 7.57 20.34 -7.57
N GLU A 356 7.71 19.31 -8.37
CA GLU A 356 6.84 18.14 -8.38
C GLU A 356 6.90 17.41 -7.04
N SER A 357 8.10 17.12 -6.52
CA SER A 357 8.29 16.50 -5.21
C SER A 357 7.65 17.31 -4.09
N PHE A 358 7.77 18.63 -4.13
CA PHE A 358 7.16 19.52 -3.14
C PHE A 358 5.61 19.49 -3.21
N ILE A 359 5.04 19.57 -4.42
CA ILE A 359 3.58 19.51 -4.60
C ILE A 359 3.02 18.16 -4.18
N ILE A 360 3.71 17.08 -4.49
CA ILE A 360 3.31 15.73 -4.08
C ILE A 360 3.33 15.61 -2.56
N SER A 361 4.43 16.02 -1.93
CA SER A 361 4.58 15.93 -0.47
C SER A 361 3.52 16.74 0.28
N LEU A 362 3.24 17.97 -0.16
CA LEU A 362 2.18 18.77 0.44
C LEU A 362 0.79 18.25 0.12
N GLY A 363 0.57 17.75 -1.10
CA GLY A 363 -0.72 17.22 -1.50
C GLY A 363 -1.13 15.96 -0.76
N ILE A 364 -0.16 15.12 -0.39
CA ILE A 364 -0.39 13.87 0.34
C ILE A 364 -0.44 14.07 1.87
N LEU A 365 0.10 15.19 2.38
CA LEU A 365 0.25 15.46 3.81
C LEU A 365 -1.03 15.24 4.64
N PRO A 366 -2.23 15.69 4.24
CA PRO A 366 -3.45 15.43 5.01
C PRO A 366 -3.76 13.95 5.18
N ILE A 367 -3.53 13.18 4.12
CA ILE A 367 -3.79 11.73 4.10
C ILE A 367 -2.73 11.01 4.94
N LEU A 368 -1.46 11.42 4.86
CA LEU A 368 -0.40 10.90 5.74
C LEU A 368 -0.70 11.17 7.21
N SER A 369 -1.11 12.40 7.56
CA SER A 369 -1.47 12.75 8.94
C SER A 369 -2.66 11.94 9.45
N PHE A 370 -3.62 11.60 8.59
CA PHE A 370 -4.76 10.76 8.96
C PHE A 370 -4.37 9.31 9.30
N TYR A 371 -3.39 8.72 8.57
CA TYR A 371 -2.99 7.33 8.78
C TYR A 371 -1.83 7.17 9.76
N PHE A 372 -0.90 8.12 9.79
CA PHE A 372 0.36 8.00 10.56
C PHE A 372 0.51 9.04 11.67
N SER A 373 -0.39 10.04 11.73
CA SER A 373 -0.43 11.09 12.74
C SER A 373 0.83 11.97 12.84
N GLU A 374 1.84 11.72 12.01
CA GLU A 374 3.15 12.40 12.04
C GLU A 374 3.63 12.76 10.63
N PHE A 375 4.53 13.72 10.58
CA PHE A 375 5.21 14.12 9.36
C PHE A 375 6.66 14.53 9.64
N GLN A 376 7.59 13.96 8.88
CA GLN A 376 9.00 14.33 8.97
C GLN A 376 9.33 15.38 7.88
N PRO A 377 9.64 16.63 8.25
CA PRO A 377 9.93 17.69 7.26
C PRO A 377 11.12 17.36 6.35
N TRP A 378 12.14 16.68 6.89
CA TRP A 378 13.30 16.24 6.13
C TRP A 378 12.95 15.23 5.04
N SER A 379 11.80 14.54 5.16
CA SER A 379 11.35 13.56 4.17
C SER A 379 11.22 14.13 2.75
N ILE A 380 10.90 15.41 2.60
CA ILE A 380 10.76 16.06 1.29
C ILE A 380 12.10 16.05 0.54
N LEU A 381 13.16 16.52 1.22
CA LEU A 381 14.51 16.56 0.64
C LEU A 381 15.08 15.15 0.48
N LEU A 382 14.94 14.33 1.51
CA LEU A 382 15.46 12.96 1.51
C LEU A 382 14.77 12.10 0.46
N THR A 383 13.45 12.21 0.30
CA THR A 383 12.72 11.51 -0.78
C THR A 383 13.26 11.88 -2.14
N PHE A 384 13.52 13.16 -2.41
CA PHE A 384 14.09 13.60 -3.69
C PHE A 384 15.45 12.95 -3.95
N VAL A 385 16.37 13.01 -2.97
CA VAL A 385 17.74 12.46 -3.13
C VAL A 385 17.72 10.94 -3.23
N PHE A 386 17.01 10.28 -2.30
CA PHE A 386 16.98 8.82 -2.23
C PHE A 386 16.13 8.18 -3.33
N SER A 387 15.06 8.83 -3.83
CA SER A 387 14.33 8.31 -4.99
C SER A 387 15.22 8.21 -6.21
N PHE A 388 16.03 9.25 -6.45
CA PHE A 388 17.00 9.23 -7.56
C PHE A 388 18.01 8.08 -7.40
N LEU A 389 18.58 7.93 -6.18
CA LEU A 389 19.54 6.86 -5.88
C LEU A 389 18.89 5.47 -6.05
N PHE A 390 17.70 5.28 -5.50
CA PHE A 390 16.99 3.99 -5.54
C PHE A 390 16.59 3.59 -6.96
N ASP A 391 16.04 4.53 -7.74
CA ASP A 391 15.52 4.21 -9.07
C ASP A 391 16.59 4.17 -10.16
N MET A 392 17.60 5.03 -10.09
CA MET A 392 18.62 5.14 -11.13
C MET A 392 19.86 4.29 -10.87
N VAL A 393 20.17 3.99 -9.61
CA VAL A 393 21.38 3.25 -9.23
C VAL A 393 21.04 1.89 -8.64
N LEU A 394 20.30 1.86 -7.51
CA LEU A 394 20.09 0.61 -6.78
C LEU A 394 19.25 -0.39 -7.56
N LEU A 395 18.13 0.04 -8.10
CA LEU A 395 17.21 -0.86 -8.81
C LEU A 395 17.85 -1.51 -10.05
N PRO A 396 18.53 -0.77 -10.96
CA PRO A 396 19.27 -1.38 -12.06
C PRO A 396 20.41 -2.29 -11.59
N LEU A 397 21.22 -1.84 -10.62
CA LEU A 397 22.34 -2.60 -10.07
C LEU A 397 21.86 -3.93 -9.50
N LEU A 398 20.90 -3.91 -8.57
CA LEU A 398 20.35 -5.10 -7.94
C LEU A 398 19.70 -6.05 -8.96
N SER A 399 19.01 -5.50 -9.98
CA SER A 399 18.42 -6.31 -11.04
C SER A 399 19.47 -7.06 -11.86
N ILE A 400 20.57 -6.38 -12.20
CA ILE A 400 21.69 -6.98 -12.94
C ILE A 400 22.37 -8.04 -12.07
N LEU A 401 22.66 -7.73 -10.80
CA LEU A 401 23.29 -8.67 -9.87
C LEU A 401 22.42 -9.90 -9.62
N PHE A 402 21.10 -9.72 -9.51
CA PHE A 402 20.18 -10.85 -9.39
C PHE A 402 20.17 -11.72 -10.64
N CYS A 403 20.15 -11.15 -11.83
CA CYS A 403 20.22 -11.92 -13.08
C CYS A 403 21.56 -12.66 -13.22
N LEU A 404 22.68 -12.03 -12.87
CA LEU A 404 24.00 -12.65 -12.93
C LEU A 404 24.20 -13.72 -11.86
N SER A 405 23.48 -13.68 -10.74
CA SER A 405 23.61 -14.64 -9.64
C SER A 405 23.32 -16.09 -10.03
N TRP A 406 22.61 -16.32 -11.14
CA TRP A 406 22.40 -17.65 -11.70
C TRP A 406 23.68 -18.26 -12.29
N ILE A 407 24.67 -17.42 -12.64
CA ILE A 407 25.98 -17.85 -13.15
C ILE A 407 27.00 -17.77 -12.01
N TYR A 408 27.10 -16.60 -11.39
CA TYR A 408 27.99 -16.32 -10.27
C TYR A 408 27.44 -15.19 -9.39
N PRO A 409 27.23 -15.42 -8.08
CA PRO A 409 26.78 -14.37 -7.17
C PRO A 409 27.92 -13.39 -6.89
N ILE A 410 27.75 -12.14 -7.35
CA ILE A 410 28.70 -11.05 -7.14
C ILE A 410 28.38 -10.36 -5.81
N THR A 411 29.17 -10.64 -4.78
CA THR A 411 28.95 -10.13 -3.42
C THR A 411 29.78 -8.90 -3.08
N GLN A 412 30.74 -8.53 -3.94
CA GLN A 412 31.68 -7.43 -3.71
C GLN A 412 30.98 -6.07 -3.56
N PHE A 413 29.81 -5.90 -4.16
CA PHE A 413 29.04 -4.67 -4.02
C PHE A 413 28.41 -4.48 -2.61
N ASN A 414 28.57 -5.42 -1.69
CA ASN A 414 28.02 -5.30 -0.33
C ASN A 414 28.52 -4.05 0.41
N PHE A 415 29.79 -3.69 0.22
CA PHE A 415 30.38 -2.48 0.82
C PHE A 415 29.59 -1.21 0.52
N PHE A 416 28.97 -1.13 -0.66
CA PHE A 416 28.15 0.01 -1.05
C PHE A 416 26.88 0.12 -0.21
N PHE A 417 26.25 -1.03 0.10
CA PHE A 417 25.05 -1.06 0.95
C PHE A 417 25.41 -0.80 2.41
N GLU A 418 26.53 -1.31 2.92
CA GLU A 418 27.06 -0.97 4.25
C GLU A 418 27.32 0.54 4.38
N TRP A 419 27.94 1.13 3.37
CA TRP A 419 28.17 2.57 3.32
C TRP A 419 26.85 3.36 3.28
N LEU A 420 25.86 2.90 2.51
CA LEU A 420 24.54 3.51 2.44
C LEU A 420 23.83 3.48 3.80
N GLU A 421 23.86 2.33 4.50
CA GLU A 421 23.28 2.23 5.85
C GLU A 421 23.96 3.16 6.86
N ASN A 422 25.29 3.28 6.79
CA ASN A 422 26.03 4.20 7.63
C ASN A 422 25.63 5.67 7.37
N ILE A 423 25.37 6.05 6.11
CA ILE A 423 24.82 7.37 5.78
C ILE A 423 23.43 7.54 6.39
N ILE A 424 22.55 6.56 6.27
CA ILE A 424 21.19 6.63 6.83
C ILE A 424 21.24 6.78 8.35
N ARG A 425 22.08 6.01 9.05
CA ARG A 425 22.30 6.15 10.49
C ARG A 425 22.80 7.55 10.86
N TYR A 426 23.75 8.08 10.11
CA TYR A 426 24.28 9.44 10.32
C TYR A 426 23.21 10.52 10.09
N VAL A 427 22.46 10.43 8.99
CA VAL A 427 21.36 11.36 8.69
C VAL A 427 20.26 11.27 9.74
N SER A 428 19.94 10.08 10.24
CA SER A 428 18.95 9.88 11.30
C SER A 428 19.36 10.59 12.59
N GLN A 429 20.65 10.60 12.96
CA GLN A 429 21.17 11.33 14.14
C GLN A 429 21.08 12.85 13.97
N LEU A 430 21.20 13.35 12.74
CA LEU A 430 21.09 14.78 12.43
C LEU A 430 19.64 15.24 12.28
N SER A 431 18.72 14.32 12.03
CA SER A 431 17.33 14.66 11.78
C SER A 431 16.63 15.11 13.05
N THR A 432 15.79 16.14 12.92
CA THR A 432 14.90 16.56 13.98
C THR A 432 13.81 15.54 14.23
N ARG A 433 13.20 15.56 15.41
CA ARG A 433 12.03 14.72 15.70
C ARG A 433 10.90 15.01 14.70
N PRO A 434 10.13 14.00 14.27
CA PRO A 434 8.98 14.22 13.39
C PRO A 434 7.97 15.17 14.06
N LEU A 435 7.28 15.93 13.22
CA LEU A 435 6.17 16.76 13.65
C LEU A 435 4.95 15.87 13.89
N VAL A 436 4.56 15.70 15.12
CA VAL A 436 3.36 14.96 15.50
C VAL A 436 2.17 15.91 15.46
N PHE A 437 1.23 15.67 14.57
CA PHE A 437 0.00 16.48 14.43
C PHE A 437 -1.20 15.82 15.13
N GLY A 438 -1.13 14.52 15.40
CA GLY A 438 -2.29 13.73 15.79
C GLY A 438 -3.15 13.33 14.58
N GLN A 439 -4.15 12.51 14.83
CA GLN A 439 -5.07 12.04 13.79
C GLN A 439 -6.17 13.10 13.56
N PRO A 440 -6.24 13.75 12.38
CA PRO A 440 -7.31 14.71 12.09
C PRO A 440 -8.66 13.99 12.02
N SER A 441 -9.70 14.62 12.56
CA SER A 441 -11.06 14.13 12.35
C SER A 441 -11.42 14.14 10.86
N LEU A 442 -12.39 13.32 10.44
CA LEU A 442 -12.81 13.25 9.03
C LEU A 442 -13.21 14.61 8.46
N TRP A 443 -13.82 15.48 9.27
CA TRP A 443 -14.19 16.84 8.85
C TRP A 443 -12.97 17.71 8.60
N VAL A 444 -11.99 17.66 9.49
CA VAL A 444 -10.72 18.38 9.33
C VAL A 444 -9.99 17.89 8.09
N LEU A 445 -9.95 16.56 7.86
CA LEU A 445 -9.35 15.97 6.67
C LEU A 445 -10.01 16.50 5.38
N VAL A 446 -11.34 16.54 5.33
CA VAL A 446 -12.08 17.08 4.17
C VAL A 446 -11.76 18.56 3.97
N CYS A 447 -11.75 19.37 5.04
CA CYS A 447 -11.39 20.79 4.96
C CYS A 447 -9.95 20.98 4.46
N LEU A 448 -8.99 20.17 4.92
CA LEU A 448 -7.61 20.20 4.44
C LEU A 448 -7.51 19.87 2.94
N LEU A 449 -8.18 18.80 2.49
CA LEU A 449 -8.18 18.41 1.08
C LEU A 449 -8.84 19.45 0.18
N VAL A 450 -9.96 20.04 0.61
CA VAL A 450 -10.64 21.12 -0.12
C VAL A 450 -9.76 22.37 -0.18
N SER A 451 -9.10 22.73 0.92
CA SER A 451 -8.20 23.90 0.96
C SER A 451 -7.01 23.73 0.02
N LEU A 452 -6.40 22.53 -0.02
CA LEU A 452 -5.32 22.22 -0.98
C LEU A 452 -5.80 22.27 -2.43
N ALA A 453 -7.00 21.74 -2.70
CA ALA A 453 -7.59 21.81 -4.03
C ALA A 453 -7.85 23.27 -4.46
N LEU A 454 -8.31 24.13 -3.54
CA LEU A 454 -8.48 25.57 -3.81
C LEU A 454 -7.13 26.27 -4.04
N ILE A 455 -6.09 25.97 -3.27
CA ILE A 455 -4.73 26.50 -3.51
C ILE A 455 -4.25 26.13 -4.91
N TYR A 456 -4.44 24.88 -5.31
CA TYR A 456 -4.08 24.42 -6.65
C TYR A 456 -4.86 25.16 -7.75
N ASP A 457 -6.15 25.41 -7.55
CA ASP A 457 -6.97 26.16 -8.52
C ASP A 457 -6.56 27.64 -8.60
N TYR A 458 -6.26 28.27 -7.46
CA TYR A 458 -5.82 29.67 -7.37
C TYR A 458 -4.32 29.88 -7.64
N ARG A 459 -3.57 28.85 -8.05
CA ARG A 459 -2.11 28.93 -8.30
C ARG A 459 -1.71 30.04 -9.28
N LYS A 460 -2.61 30.47 -10.16
CA LYS A 460 -2.40 31.61 -11.10
C LYS A 460 -2.73 32.98 -10.49
N ASN A 461 -3.45 33.01 -9.36
CA ASN A 461 -3.80 34.24 -8.65
C ASN A 461 -3.50 34.08 -7.15
N LEU A 462 -2.23 34.33 -6.83
CA LEU A 462 -1.67 34.08 -5.50
C LEU A 462 -2.22 35.01 -4.39
N LYS A 463 -3.07 36.00 -4.69
CA LYS A 463 -3.62 36.93 -3.67
C LYS A 463 -4.42 36.25 -2.57
N LYS A 464 -5.08 35.10 -2.86
CA LYS A 464 -5.86 34.34 -1.88
C LYS A 464 -5.10 33.17 -1.25
N ALA A 465 -3.93 32.81 -1.78
CA ALA A 465 -3.13 31.70 -1.28
C ALA A 465 -2.70 31.87 0.20
N PRO A 466 -2.27 33.05 0.68
CA PRO A 466 -1.85 33.23 2.07
C PRO A 466 -2.97 32.93 3.07
N LEU A 467 -4.21 33.32 2.77
CA LEU A 467 -5.37 33.06 3.64
C LEU A 467 -5.66 31.54 3.73
N LEU A 468 -5.61 30.83 2.61
CA LEU A 468 -5.81 29.38 2.57
C LEU A 468 -4.66 28.63 3.28
N ILE A 469 -3.41 29.08 3.14
CA ILE A 469 -2.26 28.52 3.85
C ILE A 469 -2.43 28.75 5.35
N LEU A 470 -2.81 29.95 5.78
CA LEU A 470 -3.09 30.24 7.18
C LEU A 470 -4.20 29.32 7.73
N PHE A 471 -5.28 29.12 6.96
CA PHE A 471 -6.36 28.23 7.33
C PHE A 471 -5.90 26.77 7.50
N ILE A 472 -5.05 26.27 6.59
CA ILE A 472 -4.45 24.94 6.70
C ILE A 472 -3.60 24.83 7.97
N VAL A 473 -2.75 25.83 8.25
CA VAL A 473 -1.94 25.85 9.49
C VAL A 473 -2.82 25.83 10.73
N LEU A 474 -3.90 26.61 10.75
CA LEU A 474 -4.85 26.62 11.85
C LEU A 474 -5.53 25.24 12.04
N LEU A 475 -5.92 24.57 10.95
CA LEU A 475 -6.49 23.22 11.03
C LEU A 475 -5.51 22.21 11.61
N PHE A 476 -4.22 22.27 11.25
CA PHE A 476 -3.19 21.42 11.85
C PHE A 476 -2.94 21.75 13.32
N LEU A 477 -2.99 23.03 13.70
CA LEU A 477 -2.86 23.44 15.12
C LEU A 477 -4.03 22.94 15.96
N VAL A 478 -5.26 23.01 15.44
CA VAL A 478 -6.46 22.46 16.11
C VAL A 478 -6.35 20.95 16.28
N THR A 479 -5.78 20.25 15.30
CA THR A 479 -5.57 18.79 15.41
C THR A 479 -4.51 18.47 16.46
N LYS A 480 -3.46 19.29 16.56
CA LYS A 480 -2.36 19.10 17.52
C LYS A 480 -2.76 19.41 18.95
N HIS A 481 -3.56 20.45 19.16
CA HIS A 481 -3.97 20.94 20.48
C HIS A 481 -5.45 20.61 20.72
N PRO A 482 -5.76 19.71 21.66
CA PRO A 482 -7.16 19.43 22.00
C PRO A 482 -7.82 20.66 22.62
N LEU A 483 -9.11 20.83 22.37
CA LEU A 483 -9.88 21.93 22.94
C LEU A 483 -10.29 21.67 24.41
N GLU A 484 -10.12 20.44 24.88
CA GLU A 484 -10.49 19.97 26.21
C GLU A 484 -9.36 19.14 26.81
N ASN A 485 -9.30 19.06 28.14
CA ASN A 485 -8.42 18.15 28.84
C ASN A 485 -8.91 16.70 28.62
N GLU A 486 -8.00 15.81 28.32
CA GLU A 486 -8.31 14.42 27.99
C GLU A 486 -7.61 13.47 28.96
N ILE A 487 -8.37 12.51 29.46
CA ILE A 487 -7.87 11.40 30.27
C ILE A 487 -8.13 10.13 29.50
N THR A 488 -7.07 9.45 29.04
CA THR A 488 -7.19 8.20 28.30
C THR A 488 -6.62 7.05 29.11
N VAL A 489 -7.41 6.03 29.34
CA VAL A 489 -6.98 4.77 29.97
C VAL A 489 -6.67 3.79 28.85
N LEU A 490 -5.40 3.37 28.75
CA LEU A 490 -4.94 2.43 27.74
C LEU A 490 -5.01 1.00 28.28
N ASP A 491 -5.54 0.09 27.47
CA ASP A 491 -5.47 -1.34 27.70
C ASP A 491 -4.13 -1.89 27.20
N MET A 492 -3.30 -2.38 28.10
CA MET A 492 -1.94 -2.90 27.84
C MET A 492 -1.86 -4.42 27.96
N GLU A 493 -2.97 -5.16 27.88
CA GLU A 493 -3.09 -6.63 28.08
C GLU A 493 -2.61 -7.11 29.45
N GLN A 494 -1.43 -6.68 29.89
CA GLN A 494 -0.83 -7.03 31.21
C GLN A 494 -0.58 -5.77 32.04
N GLY A 495 -1.56 -4.88 32.14
CA GLY A 495 -1.46 -3.66 32.90
C GLY A 495 -2.43 -2.59 32.42
N ARG A 496 -2.44 -1.46 33.11
CA ARG A 496 -3.19 -0.27 32.70
C ARG A 496 -2.24 0.92 32.67
N SER A 497 -2.28 1.69 31.61
CA SER A 497 -1.58 2.96 31.52
C SER A 497 -2.60 4.08 31.43
N VAL A 498 -2.43 5.14 32.21
CA VAL A 498 -3.28 6.33 32.18
C VAL A 498 -2.48 7.45 31.53
N PHE A 499 -3.05 8.03 30.51
CA PHE A 499 -2.45 9.12 29.76
C PHE A 499 -3.30 10.37 29.97
N LEU A 500 -2.66 11.40 30.51
CA LEU A 500 -3.28 12.70 30.76
C LEU A 500 -2.77 13.69 29.73
N ARG A 501 -3.65 14.40 29.08
CA ARG A 501 -3.32 15.44 28.10
C ARG A 501 -4.09 16.72 28.44
N ASP A 502 -3.38 17.82 28.60
CA ASP A 502 -3.98 19.12 28.81
C ASP A 502 -4.25 19.90 27.51
N MET A 503 -5.00 21.00 27.59
CA MET A 503 -5.29 21.88 26.44
C MET A 503 -4.03 22.48 25.81
N THR A 504 -2.89 22.52 26.51
CA THR A 504 -1.62 23.03 25.99
C THR A 504 -0.88 21.97 25.16
N GLY A 505 -1.42 20.73 25.12
CA GLY A 505 -0.81 19.58 24.46
C GLY A 505 0.29 18.92 25.29
N LYS A 506 0.48 19.32 26.55
CA LYS A 506 1.36 18.60 27.46
C LYS A 506 0.74 17.28 27.87
N THR A 507 1.57 16.27 27.94
CA THR A 507 1.18 14.89 28.23
C THR A 507 1.96 14.39 29.44
N ILE A 508 1.26 13.67 30.32
CA ILE A 508 1.80 13.01 31.51
C ILE A 508 1.35 11.56 31.51
#